data_80e8cf2b0ad19b27e2d8facbe585c4b7
#
_entry.id   80e8cf2b0ad19b27e2d8facbe585c4b7
#
_cell.length_a   1.000
_cell.length_b   1.000
_cell.length_c   1.000
_cell.angle_alpha   90.00
_cell.angle_beta   90.00
_cell.angle_gamma   90.00
#
_symmetry.space_group_name_H-M   'P 1'
#
loop_
_entity.id
_entity.type
_entity.pdbx_description
1 polymer ?
#
loop_
_entity_poly.entity_id
_entity_poly.type
_entity_poly.pdbx_seq_one_letter_code
_entity_poly.pdbx_strand_id
1 'polypeptide(L)'
;MNIAAWLRRNATSFGDRPGISWGSRVHSTYAQWAAHTAAIAGSLAPIARGESGARVAIAMTNCPDYLEALFAVWHAGLVAVPINAKLHREEFRYVLTHSGARVCFVSADLAETIGPLAGELPALERIVVTGDETWRRWRASDGTSLVERAPEDPAWLFYTSGTTGRPKGATLTHRNLLAASLGYFSDVDAIGRGDAKLHAAPLSHGSGLYGLPHVAKGANNIIPESGHFDPAEIAELVRHWRNVSFFAAPTMVTRLIAHPAFAGADHSGLKTIIYGGGPMYVADLMKALDLLGPKLVQIYGQGESPMTITALARSYHADHTHPRWRERLGSVGRPFAGVEVRVADEEDRTLPAGQIGEVLVRGDTVMSGYWQDAEATAAALRGGWLHTGDVGAFDADGFLTLHDRAKDLIISGGSNIYPREVEEVLLRHPAVAEVAVVGRTHADWGEEVVAFVVARDGSRPAEAELDKLCLDHIARFKRPRAYCFVETLPKNNYGKVLKTELRKSLAAEG
;
A
#
# COMPACT_ATOMS: atom_id res chain seq x y z
N MET A 1 -24.41 0.27 4.26
CA MET A 1 -24.27 -1.04 3.57
C MET A 1 -23.00 -1.71 4.11
N ASN A 2 -23.13 -2.94 4.65
CA ASN A 2 -21.96 -3.71 5.07
C ASN A 2 -21.22 -4.25 3.86
N ILE A 3 -19.89 -4.06 3.80
CA ILE A 3 -19.04 -4.48 2.66
C ILE A 3 -19.04 -6.01 2.44
N ALA A 4 -19.27 -6.81 3.49
CA ALA A 4 -19.38 -8.26 3.38
C ALA A 4 -20.62 -8.73 2.59
N ALA A 5 -21.58 -7.84 2.31
CA ALA A 5 -22.73 -8.15 1.47
C ALA A 5 -22.34 -8.60 0.06
N TRP A 6 -21.16 -8.19 -0.44
CA TRP A 6 -20.67 -8.63 -1.74
C TRP A 6 -20.36 -10.13 -1.77
N LEU A 7 -19.76 -10.64 -0.71
CA LEU A 7 -19.47 -12.08 -0.60
C LEU A 7 -20.78 -12.89 -0.59
N ARG A 8 -21.78 -12.49 0.23
CA ARG A 8 -23.09 -13.13 0.28
C ARG A 8 -23.77 -13.12 -1.09
N ARG A 9 -23.76 -11.97 -1.78
CA ARG A 9 -24.34 -11.87 -3.13
C ARG A 9 -23.67 -12.84 -4.11
N ASN A 10 -22.35 -12.93 -4.07
CA ASN A 10 -21.61 -13.83 -4.97
C ASN A 10 -21.83 -15.30 -4.64
N ALA A 11 -21.97 -15.65 -3.35
CA ALA A 11 -22.34 -16.99 -2.94
C ALA A 11 -23.68 -17.43 -3.54
N THR A 12 -24.66 -16.50 -3.63
CA THR A 12 -25.94 -16.77 -4.27
C THR A 12 -25.85 -16.85 -5.79
N SER A 13 -25.12 -15.91 -6.43
CA SER A 13 -25.12 -15.77 -7.88
C SER A 13 -24.04 -16.63 -8.58
N PHE A 14 -22.96 -16.99 -7.89
CA PHE A 14 -21.76 -17.64 -8.43
C PHE A 14 -21.16 -18.65 -7.44
N GLY A 15 -21.99 -19.34 -6.66
CA GLY A 15 -21.60 -20.16 -5.52
C GLY A 15 -20.50 -21.19 -5.82
N ASP A 16 -20.56 -21.82 -6.98
CA ASP A 16 -19.61 -22.88 -7.40
C ASP A 16 -18.29 -22.35 -7.99
N ARG A 17 -18.18 -21.03 -8.18
CA ARG A 17 -16.94 -20.46 -8.73
C ARG A 17 -15.84 -20.38 -7.67
N PRO A 18 -14.56 -20.45 -8.08
CA PRO A 18 -13.43 -20.18 -7.19
C PRO A 18 -13.57 -18.81 -6.53
N GLY A 19 -13.58 -18.78 -5.21
CA GLY A 19 -13.57 -17.57 -4.40
C GLY A 19 -12.19 -17.27 -3.85
N ILE A 20 -11.57 -18.29 -3.25
CA ILE A 20 -10.18 -18.27 -2.74
C ILE A 20 -9.43 -19.45 -3.32
N SER A 21 -8.21 -19.21 -3.80
CA SER A 21 -7.28 -20.23 -4.24
C SER A 21 -5.98 -20.17 -3.45
N TRP A 22 -5.38 -21.33 -3.22
CA TRP A 22 -4.08 -21.51 -2.59
C TRP A 22 -3.10 -22.07 -3.63
N GLY A 23 -2.18 -21.24 -4.08
CA GLY A 23 -1.36 -21.57 -5.24
C GLY A 23 -2.22 -21.87 -6.48
N SER A 24 -2.03 -23.01 -7.09
CA SER A 24 -2.77 -23.46 -8.29
C SER A 24 -4.09 -24.19 -7.97
N ARG A 25 -4.44 -24.36 -6.68
CA ARG A 25 -5.62 -25.14 -6.27
C ARG A 25 -6.72 -24.25 -5.73
N VAL A 26 -7.97 -24.55 -6.04
CA VAL A 26 -9.13 -23.90 -5.41
C VAL A 26 -9.17 -24.34 -3.94
N HIS A 27 -9.09 -23.38 -3.03
CA HIS A 27 -9.24 -23.60 -1.59
C HIS A 27 -10.71 -23.57 -1.18
N SER A 28 -11.47 -22.60 -1.64
CA SER A 28 -12.91 -22.52 -1.42
C SER A 28 -13.62 -21.84 -2.58
N THR A 29 -14.82 -22.34 -2.88
CA THR A 29 -15.77 -21.65 -3.75
C THR A 29 -16.39 -20.47 -3.03
N TYR A 30 -17.10 -19.60 -3.74
CA TYR A 30 -17.83 -18.50 -3.13
C TYR A 30 -18.87 -18.96 -2.11
N ALA A 31 -19.57 -20.08 -2.37
CA ALA A 31 -20.53 -20.65 -1.43
C ALA A 31 -19.85 -21.15 -0.14
N GLN A 32 -18.74 -21.87 -0.28
CA GLN A 32 -17.97 -22.37 0.86
C GLN A 32 -17.37 -21.20 1.67
N TRP A 33 -16.76 -20.21 1.00
CA TRP A 33 -16.20 -19.02 1.66
C TRP A 33 -17.28 -18.27 2.46
N ALA A 34 -18.46 -18.05 1.87
CA ALA A 34 -19.55 -17.37 2.57
C ALA A 34 -20.06 -18.18 3.77
N ALA A 35 -20.12 -19.51 3.66
CA ALA A 35 -20.51 -20.39 4.77
C ALA A 35 -19.51 -20.32 5.92
N HIS A 36 -18.21 -20.45 5.64
CA HIS A 36 -17.15 -20.35 6.65
C HIS A 36 -17.15 -18.95 7.30
N THR A 37 -17.29 -17.90 6.50
CA THR A 37 -17.42 -16.51 6.97
C THR A 37 -18.58 -16.34 7.97
N ALA A 38 -19.77 -16.86 7.64
CA ALA A 38 -20.93 -16.78 8.49
C ALA A 38 -20.76 -17.57 9.81
N ALA A 39 -20.13 -18.75 9.75
CA ALA A 39 -19.81 -19.58 10.90
C ALA A 39 -18.82 -18.91 11.86
N ILE A 40 -17.71 -18.38 11.35
CA ILE A 40 -16.73 -17.64 12.14
C ILE A 40 -17.37 -16.40 12.76
N ALA A 41 -18.21 -15.68 12.01
CA ALA A 41 -18.94 -14.51 12.49
C ALA A 41 -19.88 -14.85 13.65
N GLY A 42 -20.56 -16.00 13.61
CA GLY A 42 -21.38 -16.53 14.71
C GLY A 42 -20.58 -16.73 16.00
N SER A 43 -19.33 -17.19 15.88
CA SER A 43 -18.43 -17.36 17.02
C SER A 43 -17.85 -16.04 17.56
N LEU A 44 -17.77 -14.99 16.72
CA LEU A 44 -17.34 -13.64 17.13
C LEU A 44 -18.44 -12.88 17.87
N ALA A 45 -19.71 -13.07 17.53
CA ALA A 45 -20.83 -12.29 18.05
C ALA A 45 -20.93 -12.28 19.60
N PRO A 46 -20.77 -13.41 20.33
CA PRO A 46 -20.80 -13.41 21.78
C PRO A 46 -19.66 -12.60 22.43
N ILE A 47 -18.47 -12.58 21.80
CA ILE A 47 -17.29 -11.86 22.30
C ILE A 47 -17.48 -10.35 22.10
N ALA A 48 -18.14 -9.96 21.01
CA ALA A 48 -18.51 -8.57 20.76
C ALA A 48 -19.53 -8.02 21.76
N ARG A 49 -20.23 -8.88 22.54
CA ARG A 49 -21.21 -8.49 23.59
C ARG A 49 -22.25 -7.48 23.13
N GLY A 50 -22.64 -7.51 21.85
CA GLY A 50 -23.55 -6.51 21.28
C GLY A 50 -22.94 -5.12 21.09
N GLU A 51 -21.65 -4.93 21.38
CA GLU A 51 -20.94 -3.67 21.15
C GLU A 51 -20.73 -3.46 19.65
N SER A 52 -21.49 -2.53 19.10
CA SER A 52 -21.33 -2.08 17.74
C SER A 52 -19.93 -1.50 17.55
N GLY A 53 -19.19 -2.03 16.58
CA GLY A 53 -17.83 -1.53 16.30
C GLY A 53 -16.72 -2.10 17.19
N ALA A 54 -16.93 -3.21 17.91
CA ALA A 54 -15.85 -3.93 18.56
C ALA A 54 -14.77 -4.32 17.53
N ARG A 55 -13.51 -4.20 17.94
CA ARG A 55 -12.35 -4.40 17.05
C ARG A 55 -11.86 -5.83 17.12
N VAL A 56 -11.51 -6.38 15.95
CA VAL A 56 -10.91 -7.70 15.80
C VAL A 56 -9.62 -7.55 15.00
N ALA A 57 -8.51 -7.89 15.62
CA ALA A 57 -7.21 -7.84 14.98
C ALA A 57 -6.97 -9.07 14.08
N ILE A 58 -6.22 -8.86 13.01
CA ILE A 58 -5.80 -9.91 12.08
C ILE A 58 -4.28 -9.76 11.89
N ALA A 59 -3.51 -10.55 12.64
CA ALA A 59 -2.06 -10.58 12.60
C ALA A 59 -1.61 -11.90 11.96
N MET A 60 -1.64 -11.94 10.64
CA MET A 60 -1.44 -13.17 9.86
C MET A 60 -0.55 -12.91 8.65
N THR A 61 0.29 -13.87 8.29
CA THR A 61 0.88 -13.96 6.96
C THR A 61 -0.21 -14.23 5.91
N ASN A 62 0.09 -13.98 4.64
CA ASN A 62 -0.90 -14.23 3.59
C ASN A 62 -1.25 -15.72 3.54
N CYS A 63 -2.50 -16.04 3.79
CA CYS A 63 -3.06 -17.40 3.69
C CYS A 63 -4.57 -17.31 3.38
N PRO A 64 -5.20 -18.39 2.91
CA PRO A 64 -6.63 -18.42 2.64
C PRO A 64 -7.50 -17.99 3.83
N ASP A 65 -7.14 -18.45 5.03
CA ASP A 65 -7.85 -18.14 6.28
C ASP A 65 -7.92 -16.64 6.58
N TYR A 66 -6.95 -15.85 6.07
CA TYR A 66 -6.95 -14.40 6.21
C TYR A 66 -8.20 -13.76 5.62
N LEU A 67 -8.58 -14.15 4.41
CA LEU A 67 -9.76 -13.60 3.74
C LEU A 67 -11.05 -14.08 4.41
N GLU A 68 -11.09 -15.32 4.90
CA GLU A 68 -12.21 -15.84 5.68
C GLU A 68 -12.39 -15.04 6.97
N ALA A 69 -11.32 -14.80 7.73
CA ALA A 69 -11.31 -14.00 8.96
C ALA A 69 -11.75 -12.55 8.70
N LEU A 70 -11.18 -11.90 7.67
CA LEU A 70 -11.46 -10.52 7.33
C LEU A 70 -12.95 -10.31 7.01
N PHE A 71 -13.52 -11.17 6.17
CA PHE A 71 -14.94 -11.09 5.83
C PHE A 71 -15.84 -11.50 6.99
N ALA A 72 -15.40 -12.40 7.88
CA ALA A 72 -16.16 -12.78 9.07
C ALA A 72 -16.29 -11.62 10.07
N VAL A 73 -15.24 -10.83 10.24
CA VAL A 73 -15.25 -9.62 11.06
C VAL A 73 -16.34 -8.65 10.55
N TRP A 74 -16.35 -8.37 9.26
CA TRP A 74 -17.36 -7.49 8.67
C TRP A 74 -18.75 -8.11 8.68
N HIS A 75 -18.86 -9.42 8.43
CA HIS A 75 -20.14 -10.14 8.49
C HIS A 75 -20.79 -10.02 9.87
N ALA A 76 -20.00 -10.13 10.94
CA ALA A 76 -20.42 -9.91 12.31
C ALA A 76 -20.67 -8.43 12.65
N GLY A 77 -20.47 -7.51 11.69
CA GLY A 77 -20.62 -6.08 11.89
C GLY A 77 -19.54 -5.45 12.78
N LEU A 78 -18.35 -6.01 12.80
CA LEU A 78 -17.22 -5.59 13.61
C LEU A 78 -16.19 -4.84 12.77
N VAL A 79 -15.20 -4.24 13.45
CA VAL A 79 -14.13 -3.47 12.80
C VAL A 79 -12.87 -4.33 12.68
N ALA A 80 -12.39 -4.51 11.46
CA ALA A 80 -11.13 -5.21 11.22
C ALA A 80 -9.93 -4.31 11.56
N VAL A 81 -8.92 -4.90 12.23
CA VAL A 81 -7.63 -4.28 12.49
C VAL A 81 -6.53 -5.16 11.88
N PRO A 82 -6.35 -5.10 10.56
CA PRO A 82 -5.27 -5.82 9.90
C PRO A 82 -3.91 -5.29 10.32
N ILE A 83 -3.03 -6.19 10.75
CA ILE A 83 -1.69 -5.87 11.25
C ILE A 83 -0.66 -6.54 10.33
N ASN A 84 0.42 -5.82 10.01
CA ASN A 84 1.51 -6.38 9.24
C ASN A 84 2.17 -7.54 10.02
N ALA A 85 2.25 -8.71 9.41
CA ALA A 85 2.85 -9.91 10.00
C ALA A 85 4.35 -9.79 10.34
N LYS A 86 5.04 -8.79 9.78
CA LYS A 86 6.49 -8.58 9.96
C LYS A 86 6.84 -7.60 11.09
N LEU A 87 5.87 -7.19 11.88
CA LEU A 87 6.11 -6.28 13.00
C LEU A 87 6.84 -6.99 14.15
N HIS A 88 7.54 -6.20 14.95
CA HIS A 88 8.12 -6.68 16.20
C HIS A 88 7.05 -6.89 17.27
N ARG A 89 7.29 -7.75 18.28
CA ARG A 89 6.34 -8.04 19.36
C ARG A 89 5.81 -6.77 20.06
N GLU A 90 6.64 -5.78 20.29
CA GLU A 90 6.23 -4.53 20.93
C GLU A 90 5.33 -3.65 20.03
N GLU A 91 5.49 -3.76 18.72
CA GLU A 91 4.59 -3.10 17.78
C GLU A 91 3.23 -3.80 17.73
N PHE A 92 3.19 -5.14 17.78
CA PHE A 92 1.94 -5.88 17.95
C PHE A 92 1.25 -5.49 19.27
N ARG A 93 2.00 -5.46 20.38
CA ARG A 93 1.48 -5.00 21.67
C ARG A 93 0.84 -3.62 21.56
N TYR A 94 1.55 -2.68 20.96
CA TYR A 94 1.06 -1.31 20.78
C TYR A 94 -0.25 -1.27 19.97
N VAL A 95 -0.29 -1.90 18.79
CA VAL A 95 -1.49 -1.89 17.93
C VAL A 95 -2.68 -2.57 18.63
N LEU A 96 -2.47 -3.71 19.28
CA LEU A 96 -3.53 -4.44 20.02
C LEU A 96 -4.06 -3.61 21.18
N THR A 97 -3.19 -2.94 21.94
CA THR A 97 -3.58 -2.07 23.05
C THR A 97 -4.33 -0.85 22.55
N HIS A 98 -3.77 -0.13 21.58
CA HIS A 98 -4.33 1.11 21.07
C HIS A 98 -5.67 0.91 20.33
N SER A 99 -5.81 -0.17 19.57
CA SER A 99 -7.09 -0.52 18.93
C SER A 99 -8.13 -1.00 19.93
N GLY A 100 -7.71 -1.54 21.09
CA GLY A 100 -8.59 -2.21 22.02
C GLY A 100 -9.23 -3.45 21.43
N ALA A 101 -8.49 -4.19 20.58
CA ALA A 101 -9.00 -5.40 19.94
C ALA A 101 -9.33 -6.47 20.98
N ARG A 102 -10.53 -7.07 20.88
CA ARG A 102 -10.96 -8.14 21.80
C ARG A 102 -10.54 -9.52 21.33
N VAL A 103 -10.45 -9.72 20.04
CA VAL A 103 -9.99 -10.96 19.41
C VAL A 103 -8.83 -10.65 18.50
N CYS A 104 -7.84 -11.54 18.44
CA CYS A 104 -6.78 -11.50 17.45
C CYS A 104 -6.72 -12.84 16.72
N PHE A 105 -6.95 -12.83 15.40
CA PHE A 105 -6.65 -13.95 14.53
C PHE A 105 -5.15 -13.93 14.20
N VAL A 106 -4.51 -15.08 14.33
CA VAL A 106 -3.05 -15.19 14.21
C VAL A 106 -2.71 -16.39 13.33
N SER A 107 -1.80 -16.24 12.38
CA SER A 107 -1.24 -17.40 11.65
C SER A 107 -0.29 -18.19 12.54
N ALA A 108 -0.13 -19.49 12.25
CA ALA A 108 0.63 -20.40 13.10
C ALA A 108 2.08 -19.96 13.35
N ASP A 109 2.73 -19.34 12.36
CA ASP A 109 4.08 -18.80 12.44
C ASP A 109 4.25 -17.63 13.41
N LEU A 110 3.16 -16.92 13.74
CA LEU A 110 3.15 -15.80 14.68
C LEU A 110 2.62 -16.15 16.08
N ALA A 111 2.16 -17.40 16.26
CA ALA A 111 1.51 -17.83 17.51
C ALA A 111 2.43 -17.69 18.74
N GLU A 112 3.72 -18.01 18.62
CA GLU A 112 4.70 -17.87 19.70
C GLU A 112 5.00 -16.41 20.04
N THR A 113 4.97 -15.51 19.06
CA THR A 113 5.23 -14.09 19.26
C THR A 113 4.05 -13.37 19.90
N ILE A 114 2.83 -13.69 19.47
CA ILE A 114 1.61 -12.94 19.84
C ILE A 114 0.87 -13.63 20.99
N GLY A 115 0.93 -14.97 21.10
CA GLY A 115 0.24 -15.75 22.12
C GLY A 115 0.40 -15.23 23.55
N PRO A 116 1.62 -14.94 24.00
CA PRO A 116 1.85 -14.40 25.36
C PRO A 116 1.16 -13.07 25.64
N LEU A 117 0.85 -12.26 24.62
CA LEU A 117 0.18 -10.97 24.80
C LEU A 117 -1.25 -11.10 25.33
N ALA A 118 -1.93 -12.25 25.19
CA ALA A 118 -3.26 -12.47 25.77
C ALA A 118 -3.31 -12.29 27.27
N GLY A 119 -2.25 -12.71 27.99
CA GLY A 119 -2.15 -12.52 29.46
C GLY A 119 -1.73 -11.11 29.88
N GLU A 120 -1.26 -10.29 28.96
CA GLU A 120 -0.70 -8.97 29.22
C GLU A 120 -1.67 -7.83 28.84
N LEU A 121 -2.65 -8.10 27.98
CA LEU A 121 -3.57 -7.11 27.43
C LEU A 121 -5.00 -7.35 27.91
N PRO A 122 -5.52 -6.58 28.89
CA PRO A 122 -6.84 -6.82 29.48
C PRO A 122 -8.01 -6.79 28.50
N ALA A 123 -7.91 -6.03 27.41
CA ALA A 123 -8.94 -5.95 26.38
C ALA A 123 -8.95 -7.16 25.44
N LEU A 124 -7.83 -7.88 25.31
CA LEU A 124 -7.68 -9.01 24.42
C LEU A 124 -8.20 -10.29 25.05
N GLU A 125 -9.45 -10.61 24.80
CA GLU A 125 -10.14 -11.74 25.41
C GLU A 125 -9.75 -13.09 24.79
N ARG A 126 -9.35 -13.08 23.50
CA ARG A 126 -9.03 -14.33 22.81
C ARG A 126 -8.04 -14.13 21.66
N ILE A 127 -7.09 -15.05 21.60
CA ILE A 127 -6.27 -15.30 20.41
C ILE A 127 -6.76 -16.58 19.75
N VAL A 128 -6.97 -16.54 18.43
CA VAL A 128 -7.37 -17.69 17.62
C VAL A 128 -6.30 -17.93 16.57
N VAL A 129 -5.62 -19.06 16.69
CA VAL A 129 -4.58 -19.46 15.73
C VAL A 129 -5.22 -20.20 14.57
N THR A 130 -4.98 -19.75 13.34
CA THR A 130 -5.53 -20.44 12.15
C THR A 130 -4.97 -21.86 12.04
N GLY A 131 -5.85 -22.78 11.67
CA GLY A 131 -5.52 -24.21 11.58
C GLY A 131 -5.54 -24.97 12.91
N ASP A 132 -5.69 -24.30 14.08
CA ASP A 132 -5.88 -24.98 15.36
C ASP A 132 -7.30 -25.57 15.53
N GLU A 133 -7.55 -26.22 16.67
CA GLU A 133 -8.86 -26.81 16.99
C GLU A 133 -9.95 -25.72 17.12
N THR A 134 -9.64 -24.57 17.71
CA THR A 134 -10.57 -23.46 17.88
C THR A 134 -10.99 -22.88 16.53
N TRP A 135 -10.03 -22.63 15.63
CA TRP A 135 -10.29 -22.18 14.27
C TRP A 135 -11.19 -23.16 13.51
N ARG A 136 -10.84 -24.46 13.53
CA ARG A 136 -11.64 -25.49 12.87
C ARG A 136 -13.06 -25.58 13.42
N ARG A 137 -13.24 -25.48 14.74
CA ARG A 137 -14.55 -25.45 15.37
C ARG A 137 -15.37 -24.23 14.98
N TRP A 138 -14.74 -23.02 14.97
CA TRP A 138 -15.44 -21.81 14.56
C TRP A 138 -15.88 -21.86 13.09
N ARG A 139 -15.02 -22.37 12.23
CA ARG A 139 -15.30 -22.52 10.80
C ARG A 139 -16.39 -23.56 10.49
N ALA A 140 -16.62 -24.51 11.39
CA ALA A 140 -17.63 -25.56 11.29
C ALA A 140 -18.89 -25.29 12.15
N SER A 141 -18.97 -24.15 12.84
CA SER A 141 -20.12 -23.80 13.66
C SER A 141 -21.33 -23.34 12.82
N ASP A 142 -22.48 -23.19 13.48
CA ASP A 142 -23.65 -22.62 12.82
C ASP A 142 -23.39 -21.19 12.39
N GLY A 143 -23.76 -20.86 11.16
CA GLY A 143 -23.58 -19.52 10.59
C GLY A 143 -24.63 -18.54 11.15
N THR A 144 -24.24 -17.26 11.22
CA THR A 144 -25.15 -16.16 11.56
C THR A 144 -25.52 -15.33 10.34
N SER A 145 -26.60 -14.58 10.46
CA SER A 145 -27.00 -13.62 9.44
C SER A 145 -26.03 -12.44 9.38
N LEU A 146 -25.85 -11.88 8.19
CA LEU A 146 -25.05 -10.67 7.99
C LEU A 146 -25.63 -9.51 8.80
N VAL A 147 -24.82 -8.91 9.66
CA VAL A 147 -25.20 -7.74 10.46
C VAL A 147 -25.23 -6.50 9.56
N GLU A 148 -26.35 -5.78 9.60
CA GLU A 148 -26.48 -4.52 8.86
C GLU A 148 -25.59 -3.43 9.45
N ARG A 149 -25.03 -2.59 8.59
CA ARG A 149 -24.19 -1.45 8.96
C ARG A 149 -24.55 -0.21 8.16
N ALA A 150 -24.47 0.95 8.82
CA ALA A 150 -24.53 2.23 8.14
C ALA A 150 -23.27 2.42 7.28
N PRO A 151 -23.33 3.21 6.21
CA PRO A 151 -22.14 3.52 5.39
C PRO A 151 -21.03 4.19 6.20
N GLU A 152 -21.34 4.96 7.20
CA GLU A 152 -20.47 5.72 8.07
C GLU A 152 -19.84 4.89 9.20
N ASP A 153 -20.35 3.67 9.45
CA ASP A 153 -19.79 2.80 10.47
C ASP A 153 -18.36 2.41 10.13
N PRO A 154 -17.44 2.41 11.12
CA PRO A 154 -16.07 1.94 10.93
C PRO A 154 -16.04 0.48 10.45
N ALA A 155 -15.17 0.20 9.46
CA ALA A 155 -14.99 -1.14 8.90
C ALA A 155 -13.55 -1.63 9.02
N TRP A 156 -12.58 -0.71 8.98
CA TRP A 156 -11.15 -1.03 8.99
C TRP A 156 -10.37 0.05 9.74
N LEU A 157 -9.52 -0.35 10.68
CA LEU A 157 -8.48 0.53 11.22
C LEU A 157 -7.19 0.26 10.49
N PHE A 158 -6.76 1.20 9.65
CA PHE A 158 -5.53 1.10 8.86
C PHE A 158 -4.39 1.77 9.62
N TYR A 159 -3.48 0.97 10.20
CA TYR A 159 -2.34 1.52 10.92
C TYR A 159 -1.23 1.97 9.98
N THR A 160 -0.91 3.26 10.03
CA THR A 160 0.18 3.88 9.26
C THR A 160 1.36 4.16 10.18
N SER A 161 2.58 4.05 9.64
CA SER A 161 3.78 4.55 10.34
C SER A 161 3.72 6.06 10.38
N GLY A 162 3.20 6.61 11.47
CA GLY A 162 3.09 8.06 11.66
C GLY A 162 4.43 8.78 11.54
N THR A 163 4.40 10.05 11.16
CA THR A 163 5.58 10.93 11.11
C THR A 163 6.17 11.25 12.49
N THR A 164 5.41 10.97 13.57
CA THR A 164 5.72 11.32 14.98
C THR A 164 6.20 10.12 15.82
N GLY A 165 6.49 8.98 15.20
CA GLY A 165 7.14 7.84 15.85
C GLY A 165 6.21 6.67 16.22
N ARG A 166 4.94 6.89 16.58
CA ARG A 166 3.98 5.80 16.86
C ARG A 166 2.96 5.66 15.73
N PRO A 167 2.60 4.43 15.31
CA PRO A 167 1.58 4.22 14.29
C PRO A 167 0.22 4.78 14.70
N LYS A 168 -0.47 5.44 13.77
CA LYS A 168 -1.85 5.93 13.94
C LYS A 168 -2.81 5.04 13.18
N GLY A 169 -3.98 4.77 13.74
CA GLY A 169 -5.04 4.00 13.10
C GLY A 169 -5.98 4.90 12.29
N ALA A 170 -5.81 4.99 10.99
CA ALA A 170 -6.79 5.67 10.13
C ALA A 170 -8.09 4.85 10.09
N THR A 171 -9.22 5.48 10.43
CA THR A 171 -10.53 4.84 10.49
C THR A 171 -11.20 4.90 9.12
N LEU A 172 -11.28 3.76 8.45
CA LEU A 172 -11.97 3.61 7.18
C LEU A 172 -13.36 3.04 7.43
N THR A 173 -14.37 3.71 6.92
CA THR A 173 -15.78 3.32 7.01
C THR A 173 -16.16 2.37 5.87
N HIS A 174 -17.34 1.75 5.98
CA HIS A 174 -17.91 0.97 4.87
C HIS A 174 -18.07 1.82 3.60
N ARG A 175 -18.41 3.12 3.75
CA ARG A 175 -18.46 4.09 2.64
C ARG A 175 -17.11 4.27 1.98
N ASN A 176 -16.04 4.47 2.76
CA ASN A 176 -14.70 4.65 2.20
C ASN A 176 -14.26 3.42 1.39
N LEU A 177 -14.49 2.20 1.90
CA LEU A 177 -14.15 0.97 1.21
C LEU A 177 -14.98 0.77 -0.07
N LEU A 178 -16.26 1.13 -0.04
CA LEU A 178 -17.13 1.12 -1.22
C LEU A 178 -16.65 2.12 -2.27
N ALA A 179 -16.41 3.37 -1.87
CA ALA A 179 -15.94 4.44 -2.78
C ALA A 179 -14.58 4.07 -3.41
N ALA A 180 -13.64 3.55 -2.62
CA ALA A 180 -12.35 3.08 -3.12
C ALA A 180 -12.51 1.94 -4.15
N SER A 181 -13.43 1.02 -3.91
CA SER A 181 -13.71 -0.08 -4.86
C SER A 181 -14.38 0.41 -6.15
N LEU A 182 -15.26 1.39 -6.07
CA LEU A 182 -15.86 2.02 -7.24
C LEU A 182 -14.83 2.80 -8.05
N GLY A 183 -13.93 3.52 -7.37
CA GLY A 183 -12.79 4.20 -7.99
C GLY A 183 -11.87 3.23 -8.75
N TYR A 184 -11.67 2.01 -8.24
CA TYR A 184 -10.92 0.99 -8.97
C TYR A 184 -11.53 0.71 -10.36
N PHE A 185 -12.86 0.58 -10.44
CA PHE A 185 -13.53 0.27 -11.70
C PHE A 185 -13.50 1.43 -12.70
N SER A 186 -13.45 2.68 -12.20
CA SER A 186 -13.42 3.85 -13.07
C SER A 186 -12.02 4.20 -13.57
N ASP A 187 -10.99 4.08 -12.71
CA ASP A 187 -9.70 4.71 -12.98
C ASP A 187 -8.52 3.72 -13.03
N VAL A 188 -8.70 2.48 -12.55
CA VAL A 188 -7.61 1.48 -12.52
C VAL A 188 -7.80 0.42 -13.59
N ASP A 189 -8.80 -0.46 -13.43
CA ASP A 189 -9.03 -1.55 -14.39
C ASP A 189 -10.46 -2.09 -14.32
N ALA A 190 -10.98 -2.58 -15.43
CA ALA A 190 -12.22 -3.34 -15.45
C ALA A 190 -11.99 -4.75 -14.88
N ILE A 191 -12.93 -5.24 -14.07
CA ILE A 191 -12.87 -6.60 -13.53
C ILE A 191 -14.04 -7.42 -14.04
N GLY A 192 -13.71 -8.56 -14.66
CA GLY A 192 -14.65 -9.58 -15.06
C GLY A 192 -14.63 -10.80 -14.13
N ARG A 193 -15.65 -11.65 -14.24
CA ARG A 193 -15.74 -12.90 -13.46
C ARG A 193 -14.65 -13.93 -13.77
N GLY A 194 -14.02 -13.82 -14.93
CA GLY A 194 -12.89 -14.67 -15.34
C GLY A 194 -11.53 -14.15 -14.89
N ASP A 195 -11.51 -13.00 -14.21
CA ASP A 195 -10.27 -12.41 -13.72
C ASP A 195 -9.87 -13.01 -12.37
N ALA A 196 -8.61 -12.85 -12.03
CA ALA A 196 -8.06 -13.29 -10.77
C ALA A 196 -7.20 -12.20 -10.12
N LYS A 197 -7.32 -12.08 -8.80
CA LYS A 197 -6.50 -11.21 -7.96
C LYS A 197 -5.44 -12.04 -7.26
N LEU A 198 -4.17 -11.82 -7.57
CA LEU A 198 -3.06 -12.45 -6.87
C LEU A 198 -2.60 -11.56 -5.71
N HIS A 199 -2.51 -12.13 -4.52
CA HIS A 199 -2.12 -11.48 -3.28
C HIS A 199 -0.63 -11.73 -2.95
N ALA A 200 0.28 -11.27 -3.82
CA ALA A 200 1.72 -11.35 -3.61
C ALA A 200 2.24 -10.32 -2.59
N ALA A 201 1.55 -9.18 -2.45
CA ALA A 201 1.81 -8.19 -1.40
C ALA A 201 0.94 -8.47 -0.16
N PRO A 202 1.29 -7.91 1.03
CA PRO A 202 0.57 -8.16 2.27
C PRO A 202 -0.93 -7.83 2.19
N LEU A 203 -1.76 -8.79 2.63
CA LEU A 203 -3.22 -8.64 2.73
C LEU A 203 -3.64 -7.56 3.75
N SER A 204 -2.79 -7.27 4.72
CA SER A 204 -3.02 -6.19 5.70
C SER A 204 -2.97 -4.78 5.10
N HIS A 205 -2.60 -4.62 3.83
CA HIS A 205 -2.42 -3.34 3.14
C HIS A 205 -3.06 -3.32 1.76
N GLY A 206 -2.41 -2.70 0.78
CA GLY A 206 -2.93 -2.48 -0.56
C GLY A 206 -3.44 -3.73 -1.29
N SER A 207 -2.83 -4.89 -1.05
CA SER A 207 -3.29 -6.12 -1.68
C SER A 207 -4.68 -6.53 -1.18
N GLY A 208 -4.92 -6.46 0.13
CA GLY A 208 -6.23 -6.79 0.72
C GLY A 208 -7.32 -5.80 0.34
N LEU A 209 -7.00 -4.50 0.35
CA LEU A 209 -7.94 -3.46 -0.11
C LEU A 209 -8.35 -3.68 -1.57
N TYR A 210 -7.42 -4.04 -2.45
CA TYR A 210 -7.73 -4.38 -3.84
C TYR A 210 -8.34 -5.78 -4.04
N GLY A 211 -8.42 -6.60 -3.01
CA GLY A 211 -9.28 -7.79 -3.00
C GLY A 211 -10.75 -7.42 -3.07
N LEU A 212 -11.16 -6.31 -2.43
CA LEU A 212 -12.57 -5.90 -2.36
C LEU A 212 -13.25 -5.68 -3.71
N PRO A 213 -12.69 -4.90 -4.67
CA PRO A 213 -13.29 -4.75 -5.99
C PRO A 213 -13.34 -6.08 -6.75
N HIS A 214 -12.37 -6.98 -6.55
CA HIS A 214 -12.38 -8.30 -7.18
C HIS A 214 -13.51 -9.18 -6.60
N VAL A 215 -13.68 -9.18 -5.28
CA VAL A 215 -14.84 -9.83 -4.64
C VAL A 215 -16.15 -9.22 -5.12
N ALA A 216 -16.25 -7.89 -5.24
CA ALA A 216 -17.46 -7.24 -5.74
C ALA A 216 -17.88 -7.73 -7.14
N LYS A 217 -16.95 -8.24 -7.95
CA LYS A 217 -17.18 -8.75 -9.32
C LYS A 217 -17.20 -10.29 -9.41
N GLY A 218 -16.99 -11.01 -8.32
CA GLY A 218 -16.96 -12.48 -8.31
C GLY A 218 -15.69 -13.07 -8.95
N ALA A 219 -14.58 -12.35 -8.90
CA ALA A 219 -13.28 -12.81 -9.36
C ALA A 219 -12.59 -13.70 -8.33
N ASN A 220 -11.68 -14.57 -8.75
CA ASN A 220 -10.91 -15.44 -7.88
C ASN A 220 -9.81 -14.66 -7.11
N ASN A 221 -9.64 -14.93 -5.81
CA ASN A 221 -8.58 -14.40 -4.98
C ASN A 221 -7.51 -15.47 -4.76
N ILE A 222 -6.33 -15.29 -5.32
CA ILE A 222 -5.22 -16.25 -5.29
C ILE A 222 -4.23 -15.83 -4.23
N ILE A 223 -3.93 -16.73 -3.31
CA ILE A 223 -2.86 -16.59 -2.32
C ILE A 223 -1.71 -17.50 -2.75
N PRO A 224 -0.46 -16.98 -2.91
CA PRO A 224 0.71 -17.81 -3.16
C PRO A 224 0.90 -18.85 -2.04
N GLU A 225 1.35 -20.07 -2.36
CA GLU A 225 1.63 -21.10 -1.33
C GLU A 225 2.77 -20.66 -0.39
N SER A 226 3.72 -19.88 -0.90
CA SER A 226 4.78 -19.25 -0.11
C SER A 226 4.25 -18.24 0.92
N GLY A 227 3.03 -17.71 0.75
CA GLY A 227 2.46 -16.65 1.57
C GLY A 227 3.14 -15.28 1.40
N HIS A 228 4.06 -15.13 0.45
CA HIS A 228 4.84 -13.90 0.25
C HIS A 228 5.16 -13.64 -1.22
N PHE A 229 5.92 -12.58 -1.48
CA PHE A 229 6.36 -12.22 -2.82
C PHE A 229 7.52 -13.13 -3.28
N ASP A 230 7.24 -13.99 -4.24
CA ASP A 230 8.21 -14.85 -4.92
C ASP A 230 8.01 -14.71 -6.44
N PRO A 231 9.00 -14.18 -7.20
CA PRO A 231 8.89 -14.00 -8.64
C PRO A 231 8.68 -15.27 -9.45
N ALA A 232 9.27 -16.40 -9.02
CA ALA A 232 9.12 -17.67 -9.72
C ALA A 232 7.70 -18.22 -9.55
N GLU A 233 7.19 -18.22 -8.32
CA GLU A 233 5.82 -18.63 -8.03
C GLU A 233 4.80 -17.70 -8.72
N ILE A 234 5.04 -16.38 -8.74
CA ILE A 234 4.18 -15.43 -9.46
C ILE A 234 4.10 -15.78 -10.95
N ALA A 235 5.23 -16.11 -11.59
CA ALA A 235 5.25 -16.51 -13.00
C ALA A 235 4.39 -17.76 -13.26
N GLU A 236 4.49 -18.76 -12.38
CA GLU A 236 3.68 -19.99 -12.47
C GLU A 236 2.19 -19.70 -12.28
N LEU A 237 1.82 -18.90 -11.28
CA LEU A 237 0.44 -18.57 -10.99
C LEU A 237 -0.20 -17.70 -12.08
N VAL A 238 0.55 -16.77 -12.68
CA VAL A 238 0.09 -15.98 -13.85
C VAL A 238 -0.20 -16.88 -15.03
N ARG A 239 0.67 -17.86 -15.30
CA ARG A 239 0.46 -18.83 -16.38
C ARG A 239 -0.76 -19.73 -16.13
N HIS A 240 -0.94 -20.19 -14.88
CA HIS A 240 -2.01 -21.13 -14.50
C HIS A 240 -3.39 -20.46 -14.53
N TRP A 241 -3.56 -19.34 -13.83
CA TRP A 241 -4.88 -18.74 -13.60
C TRP A 241 -5.37 -17.82 -14.71
N ARG A 242 -4.47 -17.19 -15.47
CA ARG A 242 -4.76 -16.20 -16.51
C ARG A 242 -5.57 -14.99 -16.01
N ASN A 243 -5.55 -13.91 -16.78
CA ASN A 243 -6.19 -12.64 -16.42
C ASN A 243 -5.87 -12.18 -14.99
N VAL A 244 -4.63 -12.43 -14.56
CA VAL A 244 -4.16 -12.16 -13.20
C VAL A 244 -3.81 -10.69 -13.06
N SER A 245 -4.36 -10.05 -12.03
CA SER A 245 -3.96 -8.71 -11.60
C SER A 245 -3.43 -8.75 -10.18
N PHE A 246 -2.42 -7.92 -9.85
CA PHE A 246 -1.91 -7.82 -8.48
C PHE A 246 -1.37 -6.43 -8.17
N PHE A 247 -1.34 -6.10 -6.87
CA PHE A 247 -0.68 -4.91 -6.36
C PHE A 247 0.78 -5.21 -6.06
N ALA A 248 1.68 -4.27 -6.41
CA ALA A 248 3.10 -4.35 -6.13
C ALA A 248 3.66 -2.97 -5.72
N ALA A 249 4.53 -2.94 -4.73
CA ALA A 249 5.37 -1.76 -4.52
C ALA A 249 6.37 -1.61 -5.69
N PRO A 250 6.87 -0.40 -6.01
CA PRO A 250 7.86 -0.20 -7.07
C PRO A 250 9.08 -1.13 -6.97
N THR A 251 9.61 -1.34 -5.77
CA THR A 251 10.71 -2.28 -5.50
C THR A 251 10.35 -3.75 -5.80
N MET A 252 9.08 -4.12 -5.64
CA MET A 252 8.61 -5.46 -6.03
C MET A 252 8.57 -5.57 -7.56
N VAL A 253 8.12 -4.53 -8.27
CA VAL A 253 8.12 -4.50 -9.74
C VAL A 253 9.54 -4.64 -10.27
N THR A 254 10.50 -3.87 -9.78
CA THR A 254 11.90 -3.94 -10.24
C THR A 254 12.54 -5.31 -9.96
N ARG A 255 12.29 -5.90 -8.78
CA ARG A 255 12.75 -7.26 -8.45
C ARG A 255 12.08 -8.32 -9.32
N LEU A 256 10.80 -8.17 -9.63
CA LEU A 256 10.04 -9.10 -10.45
C LEU A 256 10.61 -9.18 -11.87
N ILE A 257 10.77 -8.03 -12.53
CA ILE A 257 11.26 -7.96 -13.92
C ILE A 257 12.75 -8.34 -14.04
N ALA A 258 13.53 -8.20 -12.97
CA ALA A 258 14.94 -8.60 -12.95
C ALA A 258 15.12 -10.11 -12.68
N HIS A 259 14.10 -10.82 -12.16
CA HIS A 259 14.23 -12.23 -11.82
C HIS A 259 14.11 -13.12 -13.07
N PRO A 260 15.10 -14.00 -13.37
CA PRO A 260 15.12 -14.79 -14.60
C PRO A 260 13.88 -15.65 -14.84
N ALA A 261 13.32 -16.25 -13.78
CA ALA A 261 12.12 -17.10 -13.90
C ALA A 261 10.89 -16.31 -14.32
N PHE A 262 10.77 -15.03 -13.94
CA PHE A 262 9.67 -14.17 -14.37
C PHE A 262 9.99 -13.52 -15.72
N ALA A 263 11.19 -12.96 -15.90
CA ALA A 263 11.57 -12.27 -17.13
C ALA A 263 11.49 -13.17 -18.37
N GLY A 264 11.85 -14.45 -18.24
CA GLY A 264 11.77 -15.44 -19.31
C GLY A 264 10.42 -16.16 -19.47
N ALA A 265 9.41 -15.82 -18.63
CA ALA A 265 8.11 -16.49 -18.66
C ALA A 265 7.17 -15.94 -19.74
N ASP A 266 6.10 -16.70 -20.03
CA ASP A 266 4.95 -16.19 -20.79
C ASP A 266 4.08 -15.28 -19.91
N HIS A 267 4.03 -14.01 -20.25
CA HIS A 267 3.24 -13.00 -19.54
C HIS A 267 1.80 -12.85 -20.12
N SER A 268 1.35 -13.71 -21.01
CA SER A 268 0.01 -13.62 -21.63
C SER A 268 -1.13 -13.73 -20.63
N GLY A 269 -0.90 -14.46 -19.53
CA GLY A 269 -1.83 -14.57 -18.40
C GLY A 269 -1.87 -13.36 -17.46
N LEU A 270 -0.89 -12.46 -17.56
CA LEU A 270 -0.84 -11.23 -16.77
C LEU A 270 -1.76 -10.18 -17.39
N LYS A 271 -2.71 -9.69 -16.59
CA LYS A 271 -3.62 -8.61 -16.98
C LYS A 271 -3.11 -7.25 -16.57
N THR A 272 -2.86 -7.04 -15.27
CA THR A 272 -2.48 -5.73 -14.73
C THR A 272 -1.61 -5.86 -13.50
N ILE A 273 -0.49 -5.13 -13.47
CA ILE A 273 0.23 -4.81 -12.24
C ILE A 273 -0.15 -3.40 -11.82
N ILE A 274 -0.81 -3.28 -10.67
CA ILE A 274 -1.11 -1.99 -10.05
C ILE A 274 0.06 -1.67 -9.12
N TYR A 275 0.77 -0.58 -9.38
CA TYR A 275 1.91 -0.21 -8.56
C TYR A 275 1.75 1.13 -7.86
N GLY A 276 2.30 1.22 -6.65
CA GLY A 276 2.25 2.43 -5.82
C GLY A 276 2.78 2.20 -4.41
N GLY A 277 2.59 3.19 -3.54
CA GLY A 277 3.07 3.14 -2.16
C GLY A 277 4.54 3.55 -1.98
N GLY A 278 5.23 3.91 -3.05
CA GLY A 278 6.58 4.43 -3.08
C GLY A 278 6.89 5.07 -4.43
N PRO A 279 8.02 5.78 -4.57
CA PRO A 279 8.43 6.35 -5.84
C PRO A 279 8.76 5.26 -6.86
N MET A 280 8.21 5.38 -8.06
CA MET A 280 8.61 4.62 -9.23
C MET A 280 9.42 5.54 -10.15
N TYR A 281 10.66 5.22 -10.35
CA TYR A 281 11.53 6.02 -11.21
C TYR A 281 11.30 5.70 -12.68
N VAL A 282 11.35 6.72 -13.53
CA VAL A 282 11.04 6.57 -14.97
C VAL A 282 11.95 5.53 -15.64
N ALA A 283 13.22 5.48 -15.26
CA ALA A 283 14.17 4.51 -15.81
C ALA A 283 13.76 3.05 -15.54
N ASP A 284 13.24 2.75 -14.35
CA ASP A 284 12.80 1.40 -13.99
C ASP A 284 11.43 1.09 -14.57
N LEU A 285 10.54 2.09 -14.63
CA LEU A 285 9.25 1.96 -15.30
C LEU A 285 9.42 1.63 -16.79
N MET A 286 10.36 2.27 -17.47
CA MET A 286 10.67 1.98 -18.88
C MET A 286 11.09 0.52 -19.08
N LYS A 287 11.98 -0.02 -18.23
CA LYS A 287 12.37 -1.45 -18.28
C LYS A 287 11.16 -2.38 -18.09
N ALA A 288 10.27 -2.01 -17.16
CA ALA A 288 9.06 -2.79 -16.92
C ALA A 288 8.10 -2.76 -18.13
N LEU A 289 7.95 -1.61 -18.79
CA LEU A 289 7.15 -1.47 -20.00
C LEU A 289 7.76 -2.22 -21.20
N ASP A 290 9.08 -2.21 -21.35
CA ASP A 290 9.79 -2.95 -22.39
C ASP A 290 9.56 -4.46 -22.28
N LEU A 291 9.53 -5.00 -21.05
CA LEU A 291 9.30 -6.43 -20.80
C LEU A 291 7.82 -6.81 -20.88
N LEU A 292 6.95 -6.04 -20.24
CA LEU A 292 5.55 -6.43 -19.99
C LEU A 292 4.56 -5.82 -20.96
N GLY A 293 4.98 -4.81 -21.74
CA GLY A 293 4.06 -3.95 -22.46
C GLY A 293 3.20 -3.10 -21.53
N PRO A 294 2.09 -2.52 -22.02
CA PRO A 294 1.26 -1.58 -21.27
C PRO A 294 0.32 -2.31 -20.27
N LYS A 295 0.89 -3.11 -19.36
CA LYS A 295 0.16 -3.85 -18.33
C LYS A 295 0.28 -3.21 -16.95
N LEU A 296 0.76 -1.99 -16.87
CA LEU A 296 1.02 -1.25 -15.65
C LEU A 296 -0.02 -0.15 -15.43
N VAL A 297 -0.42 0.04 -14.18
CA VAL A 297 -1.25 1.17 -13.73
C VAL A 297 -0.62 1.68 -12.44
N GLN A 298 -0.28 2.97 -12.39
CA GLN A 298 0.18 3.60 -11.15
C GLN A 298 -0.98 4.13 -10.35
N ILE A 299 -0.87 4.02 -9.02
CA ILE A 299 -1.77 4.71 -8.09
C ILE A 299 -0.97 5.47 -7.04
N TYR A 300 -1.54 6.57 -6.59
CA TYR A 300 -1.09 7.30 -5.42
C TYR A 300 -2.20 7.36 -4.38
N GLY A 301 -1.82 7.18 -3.13
CA GLY A 301 -2.67 7.26 -1.95
C GLY A 301 -1.88 7.02 -0.69
N GLN A 302 -2.54 7.20 0.43
CA GLN A 302 -2.00 7.02 1.78
C GLN A 302 -2.95 6.12 2.58
N GLY A 303 -2.62 5.76 3.83
CA GLY A 303 -3.55 5.03 4.68
C GLY A 303 -4.82 5.81 5.00
N GLU A 304 -4.75 7.12 4.98
CA GLU A 304 -5.81 8.09 5.20
C GLU A 304 -6.76 8.27 3.99
N SER A 305 -6.30 7.93 2.78
CA SER A 305 -7.08 7.81 1.54
C SER A 305 -6.46 6.70 0.69
N PRO A 306 -6.81 5.42 0.98
CA PRO A 306 -6.05 4.28 0.50
C PRO A 306 -6.12 4.12 -1.01
N MET A 307 -4.99 4.34 -1.70
CA MET A 307 -4.78 4.04 -3.13
C MET A 307 -5.72 4.80 -4.10
N THR A 308 -6.36 5.88 -3.66
CA THR A 308 -7.47 6.51 -4.40
C THR A 308 -7.34 8.02 -4.57
N ILE A 309 -6.13 8.57 -4.45
CA ILE A 309 -5.91 10.00 -4.68
C ILE A 309 -5.75 10.28 -6.17
N THR A 310 -4.76 9.66 -6.83
CA THR A 310 -4.58 9.76 -8.29
C THR A 310 -4.25 8.41 -8.91
N ALA A 311 -4.52 8.27 -10.22
CA ALA A 311 -4.13 7.14 -11.05
C ALA A 311 -3.49 7.58 -12.35
N LEU A 312 -2.39 6.92 -12.74
CA LEU A 312 -1.85 6.94 -14.10
C LEU A 312 -2.32 5.66 -14.80
N ALA A 313 -3.37 5.79 -15.59
CA ALA A 313 -4.01 4.67 -16.24
C ALA A 313 -3.11 4.00 -17.28
N ARG A 314 -3.45 2.76 -17.65
CA ARG A 314 -2.75 1.96 -18.66
C ARG A 314 -2.59 2.69 -20.01
N SER A 315 -3.59 3.45 -20.41
CA SER A 315 -3.57 4.22 -21.67
C SER A 315 -2.43 5.22 -21.72
N TYR A 316 -2.10 5.87 -20.59
CA TYR A 316 -0.99 6.82 -20.53
C TYR A 316 0.38 6.13 -20.54
N HIS A 317 0.48 4.90 -20.05
CA HIS A 317 1.68 4.08 -20.20
C HIS A 317 1.91 3.66 -21.65
N ALA A 318 0.84 3.44 -22.41
CA ALA A 318 0.88 2.99 -23.80
C ALA A 318 1.08 4.12 -24.83
N ASP A 319 0.88 5.38 -24.45
CA ASP A 319 0.83 6.52 -25.38
C ASP A 319 2.22 7.05 -25.77
N HIS A 320 3.05 6.18 -26.35
CA HIS A 320 4.43 6.49 -26.77
C HIS A 320 4.54 7.64 -27.76
N THR A 321 3.45 7.98 -28.45
CA THR A 321 3.44 9.03 -29.48
C THR A 321 3.27 10.43 -28.88
N HIS A 322 2.83 10.54 -27.63
CA HIS A 322 2.63 11.82 -26.98
C HIS A 322 3.97 12.51 -26.69
N PRO A 323 4.18 13.78 -27.06
CA PRO A 323 5.46 14.47 -26.90
C PRO A 323 5.93 14.56 -25.44
N ARG A 324 4.99 14.61 -24.48
CA ARG A 324 5.26 14.63 -23.03
C ARG A 324 5.10 13.26 -22.37
N TRP A 325 5.15 12.16 -23.10
CA TRP A 325 4.92 10.83 -22.56
C TRP A 325 5.86 10.49 -21.38
N ARG A 326 7.15 10.76 -21.52
CA ARG A 326 8.14 10.50 -20.47
C ARG A 326 7.88 11.32 -19.20
N GLU A 327 7.45 12.57 -19.34
CA GLU A 327 7.09 13.43 -18.22
C GLU A 327 5.86 12.85 -17.49
N ARG A 328 4.84 12.41 -18.26
CA ARG A 328 3.65 11.77 -17.71
C ARG A 328 3.98 10.48 -16.95
N LEU A 329 4.95 9.68 -17.41
CA LEU A 329 5.43 8.50 -16.71
C LEU A 329 6.08 8.84 -15.35
N GLY A 330 6.64 10.02 -15.18
CA GLY A 330 7.19 10.54 -13.92
C GLY A 330 6.13 11.09 -12.96
N SER A 331 4.89 11.29 -13.43
CA SER A 331 3.77 11.74 -12.61
C SER A 331 3.12 10.59 -11.84
N VAL A 332 2.25 10.91 -10.89
CA VAL A 332 1.35 9.93 -10.25
C VAL A 332 -0.05 9.93 -10.88
N GLY A 333 -0.18 10.55 -12.07
CA GLY A 333 -1.39 10.56 -12.85
C GLY A 333 -2.36 11.68 -12.48
N ARG A 334 -3.65 11.42 -12.68
CA ARG A 334 -4.74 12.38 -12.50
C ARG A 334 -5.63 11.96 -11.32
N PRO A 335 -6.36 12.91 -10.70
CA PRO A 335 -7.32 12.58 -9.64
C PRO A 335 -8.29 11.47 -10.04
N PHE A 336 -8.58 10.57 -9.11
CA PHE A 336 -9.68 9.61 -9.28
C PHE A 336 -11.01 10.35 -9.46
N ALA A 337 -11.92 9.75 -10.22
CA ALA A 337 -13.23 10.34 -10.51
C ALA A 337 -14.08 10.65 -9.25
N GLY A 338 -13.81 9.94 -8.15
CA GLY A 338 -14.55 10.09 -6.89
C GLY A 338 -13.92 11.01 -5.86
N VAL A 339 -12.83 11.74 -6.19
CA VAL A 339 -12.14 12.63 -5.26
C VAL A 339 -11.80 13.97 -5.91
N GLU A 340 -11.76 15.00 -5.09
CA GLU A 340 -11.18 16.29 -5.45
C GLU A 340 -9.74 16.34 -4.93
N VAL A 341 -8.82 16.77 -5.78
CA VAL A 341 -7.41 16.94 -5.43
C VAL A 341 -6.97 18.34 -5.85
N ARG A 342 -6.30 19.05 -4.97
CA ARG A 342 -5.69 20.35 -5.27
C ARG A 342 -4.30 20.44 -4.66
N VAL A 343 -3.50 21.34 -5.16
CA VAL A 343 -2.23 21.75 -4.57
C VAL A 343 -2.43 23.12 -3.94
N ALA A 344 -1.95 23.31 -2.71
CA ALA A 344 -2.19 24.53 -1.94
C ALA A 344 -0.90 25.07 -1.28
N ASP A 345 -0.91 26.36 -0.99
CA ASP A 345 0.12 27.02 -0.17
C ASP A 345 -0.12 26.83 1.34
N GLU A 346 0.70 27.44 2.18
CA GLU A 346 0.64 27.34 3.64
C GLU A 346 -0.66 27.95 4.23
N GLU A 347 -1.33 28.82 3.51
CA GLU A 347 -2.63 29.41 3.88
C GLU A 347 -3.83 28.66 3.26
N ASP A 348 -3.61 27.45 2.78
CA ASP A 348 -4.61 26.59 2.13
C ASP A 348 -5.24 27.18 0.85
N ARG A 349 -4.60 28.17 0.20
CA ARG A 349 -5.06 28.74 -1.08
C ARG A 349 -4.60 27.84 -2.23
N THR A 350 -5.53 27.52 -3.13
CA THR A 350 -5.22 26.69 -4.31
C THR A 350 -4.20 27.37 -5.21
N LEU A 351 -3.14 26.64 -5.54
CA LEU A 351 -2.08 27.09 -6.44
C LEU A 351 -2.41 26.76 -7.90
N PRO A 352 -2.05 27.62 -8.86
CA PRO A 352 -2.17 27.32 -10.28
C PRO A 352 -1.22 26.21 -10.72
N ALA A 353 -1.48 25.65 -11.92
CA ALA A 353 -0.61 24.62 -12.52
C ALA A 353 0.85 25.10 -12.61
N GLY A 354 1.78 24.18 -12.34
CA GLY A 354 3.21 24.42 -12.30
C GLY A 354 3.76 24.93 -10.97
N GLN A 355 2.89 25.38 -10.05
CA GLN A 355 3.34 25.78 -8.73
C GLN A 355 3.32 24.61 -7.74
N ILE A 356 4.36 24.54 -6.91
CA ILE A 356 4.58 23.48 -5.95
C ILE A 356 3.97 23.85 -4.62
N GLY A 357 3.22 22.93 -4.01
CA GLY A 357 2.61 23.10 -2.69
C GLY A 357 2.18 21.75 -2.10
N GLU A 358 1.47 21.79 -0.98
CA GLU A 358 0.92 20.58 -0.35
C GLU A 358 -0.25 20.02 -1.17
N VAL A 359 -0.28 18.70 -1.31
CA VAL A 359 -1.40 17.98 -1.94
C VAL A 359 -2.53 17.82 -0.94
N LEU A 360 -3.70 18.36 -1.26
CA LEU A 360 -4.93 18.27 -0.46
C LEU A 360 -5.96 17.40 -1.16
N VAL A 361 -6.68 16.59 -0.39
CA VAL A 361 -7.65 15.62 -0.94
C VAL A 361 -9.00 15.71 -0.21
N ARG A 362 -10.09 15.63 -0.95
CA ARG A 362 -11.45 15.57 -0.41
C ARG A 362 -12.28 14.54 -1.19
N GLY A 363 -13.09 13.75 -0.50
CA GLY A 363 -14.00 12.78 -1.11
C GLY A 363 -14.32 11.60 -0.21
N ASP A 364 -15.20 10.73 -0.68
CA ASP A 364 -15.72 9.57 0.08
C ASP A 364 -14.66 8.48 0.33
N THR A 365 -13.46 8.59 -0.23
CA THR A 365 -12.34 7.67 0.05
C THR A 365 -11.46 8.12 1.22
N VAL A 366 -11.63 9.36 1.69
CA VAL A 366 -10.86 9.92 2.81
C VAL A 366 -11.40 9.37 4.13
N MET A 367 -10.49 8.95 5.01
CA MET A 367 -10.80 8.42 6.34
C MET A 367 -11.76 9.33 7.13
N SER A 368 -12.50 8.75 8.07
CA SER A 368 -13.32 9.54 9.00
C SER A 368 -12.50 10.22 10.11
N GLY A 369 -11.26 9.82 10.30
CA GLY A 369 -10.31 10.36 11.28
C GLY A 369 -9.36 9.31 11.82
N TYR A 370 -8.46 9.71 12.69
CA TYR A 370 -7.59 8.78 13.42
C TYR A 370 -8.31 8.22 14.64
N TRP A 371 -8.18 6.93 14.86
CA TRP A 371 -8.75 6.22 15.99
C TRP A 371 -8.22 6.79 17.32
N GLN A 372 -9.12 7.25 18.20
CA GLN A 372 -8.81 7.82 19.52
C GLN A 372 -7.82 9.00 19.49
N ASP A 373 -7.68 9.71 18.40
CA ASP A 373 -6.77 10.85 18.26
C ASP A 373 -7.50 12.02 17.56
N ALA A 374 -8.30 12.75 18.34
CA ALA A 374 -9.10 13.87 17.84
C ALA A 374 -8.23 15.06 17.40
N GLU A 375 -7.10 15.29 18.07
CA GLU A 375 -6.17 16.39 17.75
C GLU A 375 -5.49 16.12 16.38
N ALA A 376 -4.92 14.93 16.20
CA ALA A 376 -4.33 14.57 14.92
C ALA A 376 -5.39 14.53 13.81
N THR A 377 -6.63 14.13 14.12
CA THR A 377 -7.75 14.17 13.16
C THR A 377 -8.05 15.59 12.71
N ALA A 378 -8.20 16.52 13.65
CA ALA A 378 -8.49 17.92 13.36
C ALA A 378 -7.36 18.57 12.54
N ALA A 379 -6.10 18.24 12.85
CA ALA A 379 -4.95 18.71 12.08
C ALA A 379 -4.91 18.15 10.66
N ALA A 380 -5.16 16.84 10.50
CA ALA A 380 -5.10 16.17 9.20
C ALA A 380 -6.28 16.52 8.27
N LEU A 381 -7.45 16.81 8.85
CA LEU A 381 -8.70 17.06 8.09
C LEU A 381 -9.14 18.53 8.17
N ARG A 382 -8.21 19.46 8.46
CA ARG A 382 -8.54 20.87 8.61
C ARG A 382 -9.16 21.44 7.32
N GLY A 383 -10.09 22.35 7.47
CA GLY A 383 -10.78 22.96 6.34
C GLY A 383 -11.65 22.01 5.49
N GLY A 384 -11.88 20.76 5.97
CA GLY A 384 -12.61 19.73 5.23
C GLY A 384 -11.79 19.04 4.13
N TRP A 385 -10.46 19.18 4.17
CA TRP A 385 -9.50 18.55 3.28
C TRP A 385 -8.51 17.68 4.05
N LEU A 386 -8.19 16.52 3.51
CA LEU A 386 -7.05 15.74 4.01
C LEU A 386 -5.76 16.42 3.56
N HIS A 387 -4.96 16.83 4.54
CA HIS A 387 -3.60 17.31 4.39
C HIS A 387 -2.67 16.12 4.32
N THR A 388 -2.15 15.84 3.12
CA THR A 388 -1.39 14.60 2.88
C THR A 388 0.04 14.69 3.44
N GLY A 389 0.56 15.90 3.64
CA GLY A 389 1.97 16.14 3.93
C GLY A 389 2.90 15.80 2.76
N ASP A 390 2.35 15.43 1.60
CA ASP A 390 3.12 15.24 0.37
C ASP A 390 3.09 16.54 -0.44
N VAL A 391 4.22 16.86 -1.04
CA VAL A 391 4.41 18.09 -1.85
C VAL A 391 4.46 17.71 -3.32
N GLY A 392 3.71 18.46 -4.14
CA GLY A 392 3.61 18.20 -5.57
C GLY A 392 3.15 19.40 -6.37
N ALA A 393 3.02 19.21 -7.68
CA ALA A 393 2.47 20.20 -8.60
C ALA A 393 1.63 19.53 -9.68
N PHE A 394 0.53 20.14 -10.07
CA PHE A 394 -0.18 19.77 -11.30
C PHE A 394 0.48 20.43 -12.50
N ASP A 395 0.55 19.70 -13.60
CA ASP A 395 0.88 20.30 -14.89
C ASP A 395 -0.38 20.89 -15.56
N ALA A 396 -0.20 21.53 -16.72
CA ALA A 396 -1.30 22.13 -17.49
C ALA A 396 -2.34 21.12 -18.00
N ASP A 397 -1.98 19.81 -18.08
CA ASP A 397 -2.88 18.73 -18.50
C ASP A 397 -3.57 18.04 -17.31
N GLY A 398 -3.30 18.50 -16.07
CA GLY A 398 -3.88 17.98 -14.83
C GLY A 398 -3.23 16.70 -14.33
N PHE A 399 -1.96 16.43 -14.68
CA PHE A 399 -1.17 15.34 -14.09
C PHE A 399 -0.42 15.85 -12.85
N LEU A 400 -0.55 15.13 -11.75
CA LEU A 400 0.16 15.44 -10.50
C LEU A 400 1.54 14.79 -10.51
N THR A 401 2.56 15.58 -10.29
CA THR A 401 3.91 15.11 -10.00
C THR A 401 4.23 15.34 -8.52
N LEU A 402 4.57 14.26 -7.81
CA LEU A 402 5.03 14.34 -6.43
C LEU A 402 6.53 14.65 -6.43
N HIS A 403 6.92 15.63 -5.65
CA HIS A 403 8.33 16.02 -5.48
C HIS A 403 8.96 15.33 -4.29
N ASP A 404 8.35 15.41 -3.10
CA ASP A 404 8.73 14.66 -1.90
C ASP A 404 7.68 14.87 -0.77
N ARG A 405 8.00 14.37 0.45
CA ARG A 405 7.27 14.78 1.64
C ARG A 405 7.78 16.13 2.14
N ALA A 406 6.91 16.97 2.65
CA ALA A 406 7.29 18.28 3.22
C ALA A 406 8.43 18.16 4.25
N LYS A 407 8.41 17.10 5.08
CA LYS A 407 9.45 16.80 6.08
C LYS A 407 10.80 16.31 5.53
N ASP A 408 10.81 15.85 4.27
CA ASP A 408 12.02 15.34 3.61
C ASP A 408 12.65 16.37 2.67
N LEU A 409 12.00 17.54 2.52
CA LEU A 409 12.52 18.68 1.80
C LEU A 409 13.84 19.13 2.42
N ILE A 410 14.84 19.35 1.58
CA ILE A 410 16.15 19.87 2.00
C ILE A 410 16.16 21.36 1.77
N ILE A 411 16.44 22.13 2.83
CA ILE A 411 16.53 23.58 2.74
C ILE A 411 18.00 24.00 2.81
N SER A 412 18.59 24.26 1.65
CA SER A 412 20.01 24.60 1.51
C SER A 412 20.18 26.03 0.99
N GLY A 413 20.80 26.87 1.79
CA GLY A 413 21.05 28.28 1.42
C GLY A 413 19.74 29.06 1.08
N GLY A 414 18.64 28.72 1.75
CA GLY A 414 17.31 29.32 1.51
C GLY A 414 16.60 28.77 0.26
N SER A 415 17.16 27.75 -0.39
CA SER A 415 16.56 27.10 -1.55
C SER A 415 15.97 25.75 -1.20
N ASN A 416 14.75 25.48 -1.67
CA ASN A 416 14.11 24.17 -1.54
C ASN A 416 14.68 23.20 -2.55
N ILE A 417 15.21 22.06 -2.06
CA ILE A 417 15.74 20.97 -2.88
C ILE A 417 14.92 19.73 -2.58
N TYR A 418 14.32 19.19 -3.62
CA TYR A 418 13.49 17.98 -3.53
C TYR A 418 14.36 16.76 -3.81
N PRO A 419 14.56 15.87 -2.82
CA PRO A 419 15.39 14.69 -2.95
C PRO A 419 15.11 13.85 -4.19
N ARG A 420 13.84 13.66 -4.54
CA ARG A 420 13.43 12.88 -5.70
C ARG A 420 14.01 13.41 -7.02
N GLU A 421 14.09 14.72 -7.19
CA GLU A 421 14.66 15.33 -8.40
C GLU A 421 16.13 14.93 -8.59
N VAL A 422 16.89 14.88 -7.50
CA VAL A 422 18.30 14.48 -7.51
C VAL A 422 18.43 12.97 -7.69
N GLU A 423 17.58 12.17 -7.02
CA GLU A 423 17.52 10.72 -7.13
C GLU A 423 17.24 10.28 -8.58
N GLU A 424 16.28 10.92 -9.25
CA GLU A 424 15.96 10.66 -10.67
C GLU A 424 17.15 10.89 -11.61
N VAL A 425 17.96 11.87 -11.34
CA VAL A 425 19.16 12.14 -12.15
C VAL A 425 20.22 11.08 -11.90
N LEU A 426 20.53 10.78 -10.63
CA LEU A 426 21.58 9.83 -10.26
C LEU A 426 21.25 8.40 -10.74
N LEU A 427 19.99 8.01 -10.78
CA LEU A 427 19.54 6.70 -11.30
C LEU A 427 19.68 6.53 -12.82
N ARG A 428 19.99 7.60 -13.56
CA ARG A 428 20.35 7.49 -14.98
C ARG A 428 21.75 6.93 -15.19
N HIS A 429 22.60 6.96 -14.15
CA HIS A 429 23.94 6.42 -14.25
C HIS A 429 23.89 4.88 -14.28
N PRO A 430 24.52 4.21 -15.28
CA PRO A 430 24.40 2.76 -15.46
C PRO A 430 24.94 1.93 -14.28
N ALA A 431 25.91 2.47 -13.54
CA ALA A 431 26.50 1.82 -12.37
C ALA A 431 25.72 2.05 -11.07
N VAL A 432 24.64 2.82 -11.06
CA VAL A 432 23.80 3.05 -9.88
C VAL A 432 22.63 2.09 -9.87
N ALA A 433 22.51 1.30 -8.79
CA ALA A 433 21.39 0.38 -8.59
C ALA A 433 20.24 1.06 -7.84
N GLU A 434 20.56 1.70 -6.71
CA GLU A 434 19.61 2.43 -5.87
C GLU A 434 20.26 3.72 -5.35
N VAL A 435 19.43 4.71 -5.04
CA VAL A 435 19.89 5.96 -4.43
C VAL A 435 18.85 6.52 -3.50
N ALA A 436 19.28 7.15 -2.42
CA ALA A 436 18.44 7.95 -1.54
C ALA A 436 19.17 9.25 -1.19
N VAL A 437 18.47 10.35 -1.30
CA VAL A 437 19.00 11.69 -1.02
C VAL A 437 18.37 12.26 0.24
N VAL A 438 19.20 12.81 1.13
CA VAL A 438 18.77 13.41 2.40
C VAL A 438 19.56 14.70 2.66
N GLY A 439 18.99 15.57 3.52
CA GLY A 439 19.71 16.73 4.07
C GLY A 439 20.59 16.31 5.26
N ARG A 440 21.79 16.90 5.33
CA ARG A 440 22.67 16.88 6.50
C ARG A 440 22.83 18.31 6.99
N THR A 441 22.76 18.55 8.30
CA THR A 441 22.96 19.88 8.87
C THR A 441 24.29 20.49 8.47
N HIS A 442 24.29 21.74 8.04
CA HIS A 442 25.47 22.48 7.61
C HIS A 442 25.45 23.91 8.19
N ALA A 443 26.59 24.35 8.73
CA ALA A 443 26.70 25.59 9.48
C ALA A 443 26.30 26.85 8.67
N ASP A 444 26.69 26.91 7.38
CA ASP A 444 26.46 28.08 6.54
C ASP A 444 25.17 28.02 5.72
N TRP A 445 24.68 26.82 5.39
CA TRP A 445 23.56 26.63 4.46
C TRP A 445 22.30 26.07 5.10
N GLY A 446 22.30 25.81 6.43
CA GLY A 446 21.24 25.12 7.12
C GLY A 446 21.31 23.61 6.86
N GLU A 447 21.16 23.19 5.62
CA GLU A 447 21.38 21.81 5.19
C GLU A 447 22.24 21.74 3.92
N GLU A 448 22.93 20.63 3.74
CA GLU A 448 23.57 20.24 2.50
C GLU A 448 23.01 18.90 1.98
N VAL A 449 23.08 18.71 0.69
CA VAL A 449 22.55 17.53 0.01
C VAL A 449 23.54 16.39 0.10
N VAL A 450 23.13 15.23 0.63
CA VAL A 450 23.92 13.99 0.70
C VAL A 450 23.19 12.88 -0.05
N ALA A 451 23.91 12.18 -0.94
CA ALA A 451 23.39 11.03 -1.68
C ALA A 451 23.97 9.72 -1.12
N PHE A 452 23.11 8.81 -0.69
CA PHE A 452 23.46 7.42 -0.41
C PHE A 452 23.26 6.61 -1.69
N VAL A 453 24.35 5.96 -2.15
CA VAL A 453 24.37 5.27 -3.45
C VAL A 453 24.65 3.79 -3.25
N VAL A 454 23.80 2.94 -3.78
CA VAL A 454 24.05 1.50 -3.94
C VAL A 454 24.52 1.28 -5.37
N ALA A 455 25.73 0.78 -5.52
CA ALA A 455 26.29 0.46 -6.83
C ALA A 455 25.74 -0.87 -7.36
N ARG A 456 25.71 -1.02 -8.69
CA ARG A 456 25.43 -2.33 -9.31
C ARG A 456 26.62 -3.26 -9.09
N ASP A 457 26.34 -4.57 -9.03
CA ASP A 457 27.36 -5.60 -8.89
C ASP A 457 28.50 -5.42 -9.89
N GLY A 458 29.74 -5.44 -9.38
CA GLY A 458 30.96 -5.27 -10.18
C GLY A 458 31.25 -3.86 -10.69
N SER A 459 30.46 -2.86 -10.29
CA SER A 459 30.66 -1.46 -10.67
C SER A 459 30.72 -0.55 -9.45
N ARG A 460 31.53 0.49 -9.52
CA ARG A 460 31.56 1.58 -8.52
C ARG A 460 31.74 2.89 -9.28
N PRO A 461 30.68 3.69 -9.45
CA PRO A 461 30.82 4.98 -10.12
C PRO A 461 31.75 5.90 -9.32
N ALA A 462 32.55 6.69 -10.01
CA ALA A 462 33.32 7.73 -9.34
C ALA A 462 32.38 8.88 -8.93
N GLU A 463 32.65 9.49 -7.76
CA GLU A 463 31.88 10.66 -7.32
C GLU A 463 31.87 11.79 -8.36
N ALA A 464 32.98 12.01 -9.05
CA ALA A 464 33.09 13.01 -10.11
C ALA A 464 32.20 12.73 -11.31
N GLU A 465 31.88 11.46 -11.63
CA GLU A 465 30.95 11.08 -12.69
C GLU A 465 29.51 11.40 -12.28
N LEU A 466 29.15 11.08 -11.04
CA LEU A 466 27.84 11.39 -10.46
C LEU A 466 27.62 12.90 -10.33
N ASP A 467 28.65 13.61 -9.87
CA ASP A 467 28.65 15.08 -9.75
C ASP A 467 28.45 15.73 -11.12
N LYS A 468 29.21 15.29 -12.13
CA LYS A 468 29.06 15.76 -13.50
C LYS A 468 27.64 15.49 -14.04
N LEU A 469 27.11 14.29 -13.82
CA LEU A 469 25.77 13.94 -14.26
C LEU A 469 24.71 14.88 -13.65
N CYS A 470 24.83 15.21 -12.36
CA CYS A 470 23.97 16.21 -11.72
C CYS A 470 24.13 17.60 -12.36
N LEU A 471 25.35 18.06 -12.57
CA LEU A 471 25.64 19.37 -13.18
C LEU A 471 25.10 19.51 -14.61
N ASP A 472 25.07 18.39 -15.35
CA ASP A 472 24.56 18.36 -16.72
C ASP A 472 23.01 18.41 -16.78
N HIS A 473 22.29 18.07 -15.68
CA HIS A 473 20.85 17.85 -15.72
C HIS A 473 20.03 18.67 -14.72
N ILE A 474 20.63 19.15 -13.61
CA ILE A 474 19.94 19.94 -12.58
C ILE A 474 20.76 21.15 -12.17
N ALA A 475 20.11 22.12 -11.51
CA ALA A 475 20.77 23.31 -11.04
C ALA A 475 21.90 22.97 -10.06
N ARG A 476 23.04 23.66 -10.18
CA ARG A 476 24.27 23.41 -9.43
C ARG A 476 24.10 23.32 -7.91
N PHE A 477 23.17 24.09 -7.35
CA PHE A 477 22.93 24.11 -5.91
C PHE A 477 22.19 22.86 -5.40
N LYS A 478 21.50 22.11 -6.29
CA LYS A 478 20.75 20.89 -5.98
C LYS A 478 21.60 19.64 -5.92
N ARG A 479 22.81 19.67 -6.52
CA ARG A 479 23.67 18.49 -6.58
C ARG A 479 24.17 18.08 -5.20
N PRO A 480 24.39 16.77 -4.94
CA PRO A 480 24.97 16.32 -3.69
C PRO A 480 26.35 16.93 -3.43
N ARG A 481 26.63 17.22 -2.17
CA ARG A 481 27.94 17.66 -1.69
C ARG A 481 28.78 16.52 -1.16
N ALA A 482 28.09 15.39 -0.83
CA ALA A 482 28.74 14.16 -0.42
C ALA A 482 27.99 12.95 -1.01
N TYR A 483 28.75 11.91 -1.31
CA TYR A 483 28.27 10.63 -1.81
C TYR A 483 28.70 9.53 -0.84
N CYS A 484 27.73 8.86 -0.20
CA CYS A 484 27.96 7.74 0.70
C CYS A 484 27.65 6.44 -0.05
N PHE A 485 28.66 5.65 -0.37
CA PHE A 485 28.46 4.34 -0.98
C PHE A 485 28.13 3.31 0.08
N VAL A 486 26.98 2.65 -0.08
CA VAL A 486 26.45 1.64 0.87
C VAL A 486 26.10 0.36 0.12
N GLU A 487 26.14 -0.77 0.82
CA GLU A 487 25.73 -2.06 0.24
C GLU A 487 24.22 -2.14 0.03
N THR A 488 23.44 -1.59 0.95
CA THR A 488 21.98 -1.55 0.90
C THR A 488 21.44 -0.29 1.54
N LEU A 489 20.28 0.17 1.09
CA LEU A 489 19.51 1.23 1.76
C LEU A 489 18.63 0.64 2.86
N PRO A 490 18.49 1.28 4.03
CA PRO A 490 17.54 0.87 5.05
C PRO A 490 16.11 1.01 4.53
N LYS A 491 15.32 -0.07 4.62
CA LYS A 491 13.96 -0.12 4.11
C LYS A 491 13.00 -0.65 5.17
N ASN A 492 11.79 -0.14 5.16
CA ASN A 492 10.71 -0.73 5.95
C ASN A 492 10.24 -2.07 5.35
N ASN A 493 9.30 -2.73 6.05
CA ASN A 493 8.74 -4.03 5.64
C ASN A 493 8.00 -4.00 4.29
N TYR A 494 7.77 -2.83 3.72
CA TYR A 494 7.13 -2.62 2.40
C TYR A 494 8.13 -2.23 1.30
N GLY A 495 9.43 -2.23 1.61
CA GLY A 495 10.50 -1.86 0.67
C GLY A 495 10.69 -0.34 0.49
N LYS A 496 10.02 0.49 1.31
CA LYS A 496 10.21 1.94 1.30
C LYS A 496 11.47 2.32 2.06
N VAL A 497 12.33 3.16 1.45
CA VAL A 497 13.55 3.67 2.08
C VAL A 497 13.22 4.50 3.32
N LEU A 498 13.95 4.23 4.39
CA LEU A 498 13.84 4.93 5.68
C LEU A 498 14.84 6.09 5.74
N LYS A 499 14.49 7.24 5.15
CA LYS A 499 15.34 8.44 5.14
C LYS A 499 15.71 8.92 6.55
N THR A 500 14.88 8.65 7.54
CA THR A 500 15.17 8.94 8.95
C THR A 500 16.37 8.18 9.49
N GLU A 501 16.55 6.91 9.10
CA GLU A 501 17.71 6.10 9.50
C GLU A 501 18.98 6.60 8.81
N LEU A 502 18.88 7.02 7.53
CA LEU A 502 20.01 7.62 6.81
C LEU A 502 20.46 8.94 7.44
N ARG A 503 19.52 9.79 7.91
CA ARG A 503 19.88 11.02 8.65
C ARG A 503 20.55 10.71 9.98
N LYS A 504 20.10 9.68 10.71
CA LYS A 504 20.72 9.25 11.97
C LYS A 504 22.16 8.75 11.76
N SER A 505 22.42 8.00 10.69
CA SER A 505 23.78 7.54 10.39
C SER A 505 24.73 8.73 10.15
N LEU A 506 24.27 9.75 9.40
CA LEU A 506 25.07 10.98 9.19
C LEU A 506 25.32 11.76 10.48
N ALA A 507 24.37 11.77 11.43
CA ALA A 507 24.53 12.43 12.71
C ALA A 507 25.46 11.68 13.68
N ALA A 508 25.69 10.38 13.47
CA ALA A 508 26.59 9.57 14.27
C ALA A 508 28.05 9.62 13.79
N GLU A 509 28.29 10.07 12.54
CA GLU A 509 29.62 10.20 11.92
C GLU A 509 30.23 11.60 12.09
N GLY A 510 29.47 12.57 12.59
CA GLY A 510 29.90 13.96 12.82
C GLY A 510 29.91 14.33 14.27
#